data_3ba5342a54510d33c64d8d2abcc3faa8
#
_entry.id   3ba5342a54510d33c64d8d2abcc3faa8
#
_cell.length_a   1.000
_cell.length_b   1.000
_cell.length_c   1.000
_cell.angle_alpha   90.00
_cell.angle_beta   90.00
_cell.angle_gamma   90.00
#
_symmetry.space_group_name_H-M   'P 1'
#
loop_
_entity.id
_entity.type
_entity.pdbx_description
1 polymer ?
#
loop_
_entity_poly.entity_id
_entity_poly.type
_entity_poly.pdbx_seq_one_letter_code
_entity_poly.pdbx_strand_id
1 'polypeptide(L)'
;MVLFIVAACAQSAASQNHDLVLGAIYPLSGSQAAGGREELAGVRAALEVARTHGALKISVRLQVVDATTPEAASAAVDELVNHYHVPAILGTYGSTLSAAAAARAEELKTVYWETGAVADPITAQRHYVFRTVATGSSLGRMAVSYTHDFLMPTMKLPTPRVVIVRVNDIYGRSVGGGEESLAHDLGIHVVDVIDYDPRVYDPAAIAARIASDRPDFLWDVSYLDDGVGIWQALLSQGVSLKGAIGTSSAFCMPAFSQRLGKGSIGVYAADKPDGEISLAALSPAGKALLAQARSAYRAGTGGPEMTIPAVAGFVGGWTFFENVLSQVPGPLTPETIRVAALKVDVPVGDSINGGGVRFGEAGALDEGQNTRAAAVVGQWQGVGDMKVVFPPAYATGTPIGLPKPA
;
A
#
# COMPACT_ATOMS: atom_id res chain seq x y z
N MET A 1 -62.31 -49.90 13.59
CA MET A 1 -61.30 -49.53 12.54
C MET A 1 -60.89 -48.09 12.87
N VAL A 2 -59.79 -47.94 13.62
CA VAL A 2 -59.30 -46.62 14.13
C VAL A 2 -58.19 -46.18 13.19
N LEU A 3 -58.39 -45.06 12.50
CA LEU A 3 -57.44 -44.47 11.57
C LEU A 3 -56.47 -43.61 12.37
N PHE A 4 -55.19 -43.95 12.44
CA PHE A 4 -54.13 -43.11 12.98
C PHE A 4 -53.62 -42.20 11.85
N ILE A 5 -53.87 -40.90 12.00
CA ILE A 5 -53.23 -39.87 11.17
C ILE A 5 -51.89 -39.54 11.79
N VAL A 6 -50.79 -39.92 11.13
CA VAL A 6 -49.45 -39.49 11.48
C VAL A 6 -49.21 -38.13 10.82
N ALA A 7 -49.20 -37.06 11.61
CA ALA A 7 -48.79 -35.76 11.17
C ALA A 7 -47.24 -35.71 11.12
N ALA A 8 -46.72 -35.71 9.89
CA ALA A 8 -45.28 -35.46 9.65
C ALA A 8 -45.01 -33.96 9.86
N CYS A 9 -44.38 -33.59 10.98
CA CYS A 9 -43.77 -32.27 11.17
C CYS A 9 -42.55 -32.17 10.25
N ALA A 10 -42.70 -31.50 9.12
CA ALA A 10 -41.58 -31.02 8.34
C ALA A 10 -40.92 -29.86 9.11
N GLN A 11 -39.85 -30.14 9.84
CA GLN A 11 -38.97 -29.12 10.34
C GLN A 11 -38.29 -28.51 9.14
N SER A 12 -38.72 -27.32 8.75
CA SER A 12 -37.93 -26.45 7.88
C SER A 12 -36.63 -26.10 8.62
N ALA A 13 -35.53 -26.73 8.20
CA ALA A 13 -34.21 -26.29 8.59
C ALA A 13 -34.04 -24.86 8.06
N ALA A 14 -34.27 -23.85 8.92
CA ALA A 14 -33.83 -22.51 8.69
C ALA A 14 -32.32 -22.63 8.49
N SER A 15 -31.83 -22.38 7.28
CA SER A 15 -30.40 -22.22 7.00
C SER A 15 -29.94 -21.06 7.85
N GLN A 16 -29.25 -21.36 8.93
CA GLN A 16 -28.49 -20.33 9.66
C GLN A 16 -27.47 -19.83 8.67
N ASN A 17 -27.72 -18.66 8.07
CA ASN A 17 -26.72 -17.91 7.34
C ASN A 17 -25.64 -17.52 8.37
N HIS A 18 -24.67 -18.41 8.58
CA HIS A 18 -23.50 -18.05 9.36
C HIS A 18 -22.68 -17.02 8.58
N ASP A 19 -22.46 -15.86 9.19
CA ASP A 19 -21.56 -14.85 8.65
C ASP A 19 -20.17 -15.48 8.42
N LEU A 20 -19.59 -15.25 7.24
CA LEU A 20 -18.18 -15.55 7.03
C LEU A 20 -17.36 -14.57 7.86
N VAL A 21 -16.58 -15.07 8.79
CA VAL A 21 -15.62 -14.26 9.53
C VAL A 21 -14.31 -14.26 8.77
N LEU A 22 -13.81 -13.06 8.44
CA LEU A 22 -12.47 -12.83 7.91
C LEU A 22 -11.63 -12.08 8.93
N GLY A 23 -10.35 -12.41 9.02
CA GLY A 23 -9.40 -11.65 9.83
C GLY A 23 -9.02 -10.34 9.18
N ALA A 24 -8.66 -9.35 10.01
CA ALA A 24 -8.02 -8.12 9.55
C ALA A 24 -7.01 -7.66 10.61
N ILE A 25 -5.75 -7.45 10.22
CA ILE A 25 -4.68 -7.02 11.12
C ILE A 25 -4.15 -5.68 10.62
N TYR A 26 -4.26 -4.63 11.44
CA TYR A 26 -3.77 -3.29 11.11
C TYR A 26 -3.19 -2.61 12.35
N PRO A 27 -2.15 -1.75 12.22
CA PRO A 27 -1.74 -0.87 13.30
C PRO A 27 -2.78 0.23 13.48
N LEU A 28 -3.62 0.11 14.51
CA LEU A 28 -4.67 1.09 14.84
C LEU A 28 -4.24 2.03 15.96
N SER A 29 -3.09 1.74 16.58
CA SER A 29 -2.41 2.56 17.61
C SER A 29 -0.92 2.71 17.25
N GLY A 30 -0.18 3.52 18.01
CA GLY A 30 1.24 3.77 17.78
C GLY A 30 1.54 4.66 16.55
N SER A 31 2.82 4.70 16.14
CA SER A 31 3.35 5.61 15.11
C SER A 31 2.78 5.39 13.71
N GLN A 32 2.33 4.18 13.40
CA GLN A 32 1.76 3.84 12.08
C GLN A 32 0.22 3.88 12.04
N ALA A 33 -0.42 4.32 13.14
CA ALA A 33 -1.88 4.27 13.27
C ALA A 33 -2.64 5.09 12.21
N ALA A 34 -2.09 6.18 11.75
CA ALA A 34 -2.73 7.01 10.71
C ALA A 34 -2.93 6.20 9.44
N GLY A 35 -1.86 5.63 8.89
CA GLY A 35 -1.93 4.81 7.67
C GLY A 35 -2.76 3.54 7.84
N GLY A 36 -2.59 2.83 8.97
CA GLY A 36 -3.34 1.60 9.23
C GLY A 36 -4.86 1.81 9.32
N ARG A 37 -5.30 2.91 9.95
CA ARG A 37 -6.73 3.27 10.02
C ARG A 37 -7.30 3.65 8.66
N GLU A 38 -6.56 4.42 7.87
CA GLU A 38 -6.98 4.82 6.53
C GLU A 38 -7.08 3.60 5.59
N GLU A 39 -6.11 2.69 5.65
CA GLU A 39 -6.11 1.47 4.84
C GLU A 39 -7.29 0.55 5.21
N LEU A 40 -7.53 0.32 6.52
CA LEU A 40 -8.69 -0.42 6.99
C LEU A 40 -10.01 0.24 6.57
N ALA A 41 -10.08 1.57 6.56
CA ALA A 41 -11.27 2.29 6.09
C ALA A 41 -11.52 2.04 4.59
N GLY A 42 -10.45 1.98 3.78
CA GLY A 42 -10.52 1.56 2.38
C GLY A 42 -11.08 0.14 2.21
N VAL A 43 -10.59 -0.82 2.99
CA VAL A 43 -11.10 -2.21 2.98
C VAL A 43 -12.59 -2.26 3.37
N ARG A 44 -13.01 -1.50 4.37
CA ARG A 44 -14.42 -1.42 4.78
C ARG A 44 -15.30 -0.82 3.69
N ALA A 45 -14.82 0.23 3.02
CA ALA A 45 -15.53 0.81 1.89
C ALA A 45 -15.66 -0.19 0.73
N ALA A 46 -14.62 -0.98 0.45
CA ALA A 46 -14.69 -2.05 -0.55
C ALA A 46 -15.70 -3.14 -0.19
N LEU A 47 -15.76 -3.55 1.08
CA LEU A 47 -16.76 -4.51 1.55
C LEU A 47 -18.19 -3.97 1.38
N GLU A 48 -18.41 -2.70 1.66
CA GLU A 48 -19.72 -2.07 1.50
C GLU A 48 -20.13 -2.00 0.02
N VAL A 49 -19.21 -1.62 -0.87
CA VAL A 49 -19.48 -1.64 -2.32
C VAL A 49 -19.77 -3.06 -2.80
N ALA A 50 -19.00 -4.07 -2.38
CA ALA A 50 -19.22 -5.46 -2.76
C ALA A 50 -20.59 -6.00 -2.29
N ARG A 51 -21.03 -5.59 -1.11
CA ARG A 51 -22.40 -5.92 -0.62
C ARG A 51 -23.50 -5.31 -1.47
N THR A 52 -23.35 -4.05 -1.84
CA THR A 52 -24.36 -3.32 -2.66
C THR A 52 -24.38 -3.80 -4.11
N HIS A 53 -23.26 -4.28 -4.64
CA HIS A 53 -23.17 -4.93 -5.95
C HIS A 53 -23.86 -6.30 -5.99
N GLY A 54 -24.10 -6.91 -4.82
CA GLY A 54 -24.67 -8.26 -4.74
C GLY A 54 -23.75 -9.39 -5.18
N ALA A 55 -22.43 -9.11 -5.30
CA ALA A 55 -21.42 -10.12 -5.62
C ALA A 55 -21.22 -11.10 -4.47
N LEU A 56 -21.30 -10.61 -3.25
CA LEU A 56 -21.22 -11.44 -2.05
C LEU A 56 -22.58 -12.09 -1.76
N LYS A 57 -22.66 -13.41 -1.99
CA LYS A 57 -23.87 -14.22 -1.69
C LYS A 57 -23.98 -14.60 -0.22
N ILE A 58 -22.98 -14.21 0.59
CA ILE A 58 -22.88 -14.52 2.02
C ILE A 58 -22.63 -13.22 2.78
N SER A 59 -23.08 -13.17 4.03
CA SER A 59 -22.72 -12.08 4.94
C SER A 59 -21.25 -12.23 5.35
N VAL A 60 -20.49 -11.13 5.29
CA VAL A 60 -19.07 -11.09 5.66
C VAL A 60 -18.88 -10.16 6.82
N ARG A 61 -18.16 -10.61 7.87
CA ARG A 61 -17.76 -9.82 9.02
C ARG A 61 -16.23 -9.81 9.15
N LEU A 62 -15.65 -8.63 9.37
CA LEU A 62 -14.23 -8.49 9.67
C LEU A 62 -14.00 -8.58 11.18
N GLN A 63 -13.16 -9.53 11.61
CA GLN A 63 -12.59 -9.58 12.95
C GLN A 63 -11.27 -8.81 12.91
N VAL A 64 -11.28 -7.58 13.47
CA VAL A 64 -10.15 -6.65 13.39
C VAL A 64 -9.28 -6.77 14.64
N VAL A 65 -7.97 -6.87 14.45
CA VAL A 65 -6.97 -6.91 15.53
C VAL A 65 -5.98 -5.77 15.32
N ASP A 66 -5.72 -5.00 16.40
CA ASP A 66 -4.66 -3.98 16.42
C ASP A 66 -3.31 -4.67 16.69
N ALA A 67 -2.34 -4.48 15.81
CA ALA A 67 -1.00 -5.00 15.99
C ALA A 67 0.04 -3.93 15.63
N THR A 68 0.91 -3.62 16.59
CA THR A 68 1.91 -2.56 16.49
C THR A 68 3.35 -3.08 16.51
N THR A 69 3.55 -4.37 16.73
CA THR A 69 4.85 -5.04 16.67
C THR A 69 4.77 -6.33 15.84
N PRO A 70 5.89 -6.83 15.32
CA PRO A 70 5.93 -8.09 14.58
C PRO A 70 5.39 -9.28 15.40
N GLU A 71 5.71 -9.34 16.69
CA GLU A 71 5.25 -10.39 17.60
C GLU A 71 3.73 -10.32 17.78
N ALA A 72 3.18 -9.11 17.96
CA ALA A 72 1.73 -8.90 18.04
C ALA A 72 1.04 -9.28 16.73
N ALA A 73 1.64 -9.00 15.58
CA ALA A 73 1.10 -9.37 14.27
C ALA A 73 1.06 -10.90 14.09
N SER A 74 2.11 -11.62 14.49
CA SER A 74 2.12 -13.10 14.48
C SER A 74 1.09 -13.68 15.45
N ALA A 75 1.00 -13.15 16.67
CA ALA A 75 0.01 -13.59 17.66
C ALA A 75 -1.43 -13.34 17.20
N ALA A 76 -1.68 -12.22 16.50
CA ALA A 76 -2.97 -11.91 15.90
C ALA A 76 -3.37 -12.96 14.84
N VAL A 77 -2.42 -13.44 14.03
CA VAL A 77 -2.68 -14.55 13.09
C VAL A 77 -3.09 -15.80 13.83
N ASP A 78 -2.37 -16.18 14.90
CA ASP A 78 -2.71 -17.35 15.73
C ASP A 78 -4.13 -17.24 16.32
N GLU A 79 -4.49 -16.08 16.86
CA GLU A 79 -5.83 -15.83 17.40
C GLU A 79 -6.90 -15.96 16.33
N LEU A 80 -6.71 -15.31 15.18
CA LEU A 80 -7.67 -15.29 14.08
C LEU A 80 -7.89 -16.70 13.51
N VAL A 81 -6.83 -17.47 13.34
CA VAL A 81 -6.92 -18.82 12.76
C VAL A 81 -7.45 -19.82 13.79
N ASN A 82 -6.88 -19.86 14.99
CA ASN A 82 -7.18 -20.93 15.96
C ASN A 82 -8.47 -20.68 16.76
N HIS A 83 -8.83 -19.40 17.01
CA HIS A 83 -10.02 -19.06 17.80
C HIS A 83 -11.20 -18.68 16.91
N TYR A 84 -10.98 -17.84 15.88
CA TYR A 84 -12.07 -17.39 14.98
C TYR A 84 -12.21 -18.26 13.73
N HIS A 85 -11.31 -19.20 13.47
CA HIS A 85 -11.32 -20.12 12.31
C HIS A 85 -11.44 -19.40 10.98
N VAL A 86 -10.76 -18.24 10.82
CA VAL A 86 -10.83 -17.46 9.60
C VAL A 86 -10.10 -18.17 8.46
N PRO A 87 -10.66 -18.23 7.24
CA PRO A 87 -9.97 -18.80 6.08
C PRO A 87 -9.00 -17.84 5.42
N ALA A 88 -9.12 -16.54 5.71
CA ALA A 88 -8.25 -15.50 5.17
C ALA A 88 -8.14 -14.30 6.14
N ILE A 89 -7.00 -13.60 6.05
CA ILE A 89 -6.66 -12.43 6.85
C ILE A 89 -6.25 -11.31 5.90
N LEU A 90 -6.86 -10.12 6.01
CA LEU A 90 -6.47 -8.91 5.28
C LEU A 90 -5.56 -8.04 6.16
N GLY A 91 -4.65 -7.35 5.54
CA GLY A 91 -3.74 -6.41 6.23
C GLY A 91 -2.30 -6.58 5.72
N THR A 92 -1.36 -5.93 6.24
CA THR A 92 -1.31 -4.79 7.15
C THR A 92 -0.85 -3.53 6.40
N TYR A 93 -0.56 -2.43 7.13
CA TYR A 93 0.04 -1.22 6.57
C TYR A 93 1.57 -1.27 6.57
N GLY A 94 2.16 -1.68 7.70
CA GLY A 94 3.61 -1.65 7.91
C GLY A 94 4.31 -2.93 7.45
N SER A 95 5.39 -2.78 6.69
CA SER A 95 6.08 -3.93 6.07
C SER A 95 6.63 -4.95 7.07
N THR A 96 7.18 -4.50 8.19
CA THR A 96 7.74 -5.38 9.23
C THR A 96 6.64 -6.19 9.93
N LEU A 97 5.47 -5.56 10.18
CA LEU A 97 4.28 -6.22 10.72
C LEU A 97 3.73 -7.24 9.72
N SER A 98 3.61 -6.82 8.47
CA SER A 98 3.11 -7.65 7.37
C SER A 98 3.96 -8.88 7.15
N ALA A 99 5.29 -8.74 7.14
CA ALA A 99 6.19 -9.88 6.95
C ALA A 99 6.04 -10.94 8.07
N ALA A 100 5.84 -10.49 9.31
CA ALA A 100 5.61 -11.40 10.44
C ALA A 100 4.26 -12.11 10.34
N ALA A 101 3.19 -11.37 10.03
CA ALA A 101 1.87 -11.94 9.80
C ALA A 101 1.85 -12.90 8.61
N ALA A 102 2.46 -12.51 7.49
CA ALA A 102 2.56 -13.33 6.27
C ALA A 102 3.32 -14.65 6.53
N ALA A 103 4.45 -14.60 7.24
CA ALA A 103 5.21 -15.79 7.61
C ALA A 103 4.36 -16.75 8.45
N ARG A 104 3.66 -16.22 9.46
CA ARG A 104 2.82 -17.04 10.32
C ARG A 104 1.60 -17.62 9.61
N ALA A 105 0.96 -16.84 8.74
CA ALA A 105 -0.16 -17.30 7.94
C ALA A 105 0.24 -18.41 6.94
N GLU A 106 1.43 -18.30 6.32
CA GLU A 106 2.00 -19.33 5.45
C GLU A 106 2.22 -20.65 6.20
N GLU A 107 2.80 -20.60 7.40
CA GLU A 107 2.98 -21.80 8.28
C GLU A 107 1.65 -22.49 8.59
N LEU A 108 0.59 -21.71 8.83
CA LEU A 108 -0.76 -22.20 9.14
C LEU A 108 -1.58 -22.50 7.87
N LYS A 109 -1.02 -22.29 6.69
CA LYS A 109 -1.69 -22.45 5.39
C LYS A 109 -3.02 -21.68 5.32
N THR A 110 -3.04 -20.47 5.86
CA THR A 110 -4.16 -19.52 5.83
C THR A 110 -3.83 -18.40 4.86
N VAL A 111 -4.79 -17.98 4.05
CA VAL A 111 -4.55 -16.90 3.09
C VAL A 111 -4.28 -15.59 3.83
N TYR A 112 -3.13 -14.98 3.55
CA TYR A 112 -2.80 -13.63 3.96
C TYR A 112 -2.86 -12.70 2.76
N TRP A 113 -3.77 -11.72 2.84
CA TRP A 113 -4.08 -10.80 1.76
C TRP A 113 -3.55 -9.41 2.08
N GLU A 114 -2.35 -9.12 1.60
CA GLU A 114 -1.68 -7.86 1.85
C GLU A 114 -2.29 -6.72 1.02
N THR A 115 -2.64 -5.62 1.69
CA THR A 115 -3.37 -4.52 1.10
C THR A 115 -2.55 -3.23 0.93
N GLY A 116 -1.43 -3.06 1.66
CA GLY A 116 -0.67 -1.81 1.59
C GLY A 116 0.83 -1.90 1.77
N ALA A 117 1.34 -2.87 2.56
CA ALA A 117 2.77 -3.01 2.81
C ALA A 117 3.54 -3.47 1.57
N VAL A 118 4.72 -2.88 1.36
CA VAL A 118 5.42 -2.97 0.08
C VAL A 118 6.70 -3.82 0.08
N ALA A 119 7.28 -4.18 1.25
CA ALA A 119 8.56 -4.87 1.27
C ALA A 119 8.55 -6.18 0.45
N ASP A 120 9.57 -6.39 -0.36
CA ASP A 120 9.66 -7.51 -1.29
C ASP A 120 9.55 -8.89 -0.61
N PRO A 121 10.15 -9.13 0.60
CA PRO A 121 10.07 -10.42 1.26
C PRO A 121 8.67 -10.85 1.73
N ILE A 122 7.65 -9.98 1.67
CA ILE A 122 6.30 -10.30 2.14
C ILE A 122 5.68 -11.45 1.34
N THR A 123 5.81 -11.43 0.02
CA THR A 123 5.26 -12.47 -0.88
C THR A 123 6.30 -13.52 -1.30
N ALA A 124 7.60 -13.19 -1.19
CA ALA A 124 8.67 -14.04 -1.71
C ALA A 124 8.64 -15.46 -1.13
N GLN A 125 8.60 -16.47 -2.03
CA GLN A 125 8.61 -17.89 -1.68
C GLN A 125 7.45 -18.33 -0.77
N ARG A 126 6.26 -17.72 -0.93
CA ARG A 126 5.04 -18.05 -0.19
C ARG A 126 3.89 -18.37 -1.12
N HIS A 127 3.07 -19.35 -0.74
CA HIS A 127 1.95 -19.83 -1.54
C HIS A 127 0.60 -19.31 -1.08
N TYR A 128 0.47 -18.93 0.19
CA TYR A 128 -0.77 -18.44 0.78
C TYR A 128 -0.77 -16.92 0.98
N VAL A 129 0.22 -16.21 0.45
CA VAL A 129 0.36 -14.76 0.59
C VAL A 129 0.15 -14.06 -0.74
N PHE A 130 -0.79 -13.13 -0.78
CA PHE A 130 -1.12 -12.33 -1.95
C PHE A 130 -1.00 -10.85 -1.65
N ARG A 131 -0.45 -10.05 -2.58
CA ARG A 131 -0.30 -8.62 -2.42
C ARG A 131 -0.78 -7.87 -3.66
N THR A 132 -1.70 -6.92 -3.48
CA THR A 132 -2.29 -6.15 -4.59
C THR A 132 -1.51 -4.91 -4.97
N VAL A 133 -0.66 -4.38 -4.09
CA VAL A 133 0.16 -3.18 -4.33
C VAL A 133 1.53 -3.51 -4.94
N ALA A 134 2.22 -2.49 -5.47
CA ALA A 134 3.57 -2.62 -6.00
C ALA A 134 4.58 -3.03 -4.91
N THR A 135 5.68 -3.65 -5.32
CA THR A 135 6.79 -4.00 -4.43
C THR A 135 7.59 -2.75 -4.02
N GLY A 136 8.28 -2.82 -2.90
CA GLY A 136 9.18 -1.76 -2.45
C GLY A 136 10.25 -1.45 -3.48
N SER A 137 10.89 -2.48 -4.03
CA SER A 137 11.88 -2.30 -5.10
C SER A 137 11.30 -1.63 -6.35
N SER A 138 10.04 -1.91 -6.72
CA SER A 138 9.37 -1.23 -7.83
C SER A 138 9.14 0.26 -7.56
N LEU A 139 8.80 0.63 -6.32
CA LEU A 139 8.63 2.03 -5.92
C LEU A 139 9.97 2.78 -5.92
N GLY A 140 11.04 2.16 -5.40
CA GLY A 140 12.39 2.73 -5.47
C GLY A 140 12.85 2.93 -6.91
N ARG A 141 12.65 1.93 -7.77
CA ARG A 141 12.94 2.04 -9.20
C ARG A 141 12.15 3.16 -9.88
N MET A 142 10.90 3.44 -9.45
CA MET A 142 10.09 4.55 -9.95
C MET A 142 10.74 5.91 -9.63
N ALA A 143 11.28 6.10 -8.43
CA ALA A 143 12.00 7.32 -8.05
C ALA A 143 13.24 7.53 -8.92
N VAL A 144 14.01 6.47 -9.17
CA VAL A 144 15.19 6.49 -10.05
C VAL A 144 14.80 6.78 -11.49
N SER A 145 13.78 6.11 -12.03
CA SER A 145 13.29 6.33 -13.41
C SER A 145 12.86 7.78 -13.60
N TYR A 146 12.09 8.34 -12.66
CA TYR A 146 11.69 9.73 -12.72
C TYR A 146 12.88 10.69 -12.67
N THR A 147 13.88 10.40 -11.83
CA THR A 147 15.12 11.18 -11.78
C THR A 147 15.83 11.14 -13.12
N HIS A 148 16.03 9.95 -13.70
CA HIS A 148 16.75 9.74 -14.96
C HIS A 148 16.01 10.32 -16.15
N ASP A 149 14.71 9.98 -16.32
CA ASP A 149 13.96 10.26 -17.55
C ASP A 149 13.42 11.68 -17.57
N PHE A 150 13.25 12.31 -16.40
CA PHE A 150 12.62 13.64 -16.31
C PHE A 150 13.52 14.70 -15.64
N LEU A 151 14.01 14.47 -14.39
CA LEU A 151 14.72 15.51 -13.65
C LEU A 151 16.10 15.83 -14.28
N MET A 152 16.88 14.80 -14.58
CA MET A 152 18.21 14.98 -15.20
C MET A 152 18.14 15.76 -16.54
N PRO A 153 17.29 15.40 -17.51
CA PRO A 153 17.18 16.15 -18.76
C PRO A 153 16.66 17.58 -18.54
N THR A 154 15.62 17.75 -17.71
CA THR A 154 15.00 19.05 -17.45
C THR A 154 15.99 20.03 -16.80
N MET A 155 16.82 19.53 -15.89
CA MET A 155 17.81 20.32 -15.15
C MET A 155 19.17 20.36 -15.85
N LYS A 156 19.35 19.66 -16.98
CA LYS A 156 20.61 19.52 -17.72
C LYS A 156 21.75 19.00 -16.83
N LEU A 157 21.47 17.96 -16.06
CA LEU A 157 22.39 17.33 -15.11
C LEU A 157 22.72 15.91 -15.56
N PRO A 158 23.74 15.70 -16.42
CA PRO A 158 24.04 14.38 -16.96
C PRO A 158 24.66 13.43 -15.93
N THR A 159 25.27 13.95 -14.87
CA THR A 159 25.98 13.18 -13.84
C THR A 159 25.62 13.71 -12.43
N PRO A 160 24.37 13.48 -11.97
CA PRO A 160 23.96 13.95 -10.66
C PRO A 160 24.62 13.14 -9.56
N ARG A 161 24.77 13.78 -8.41
CA ARG A 161 25.15 13.16 -7.12
C ARG A 161 23.88 12.86 -6.35
N VAL A 162 23.71 11.64 -5.90
CA VAL A 162 22.51 11.23 -5.16
C VAL A 162 22.91 10.68 -3.79
N VAL A 163 22.19 11.07 -2.76
CA VAL A 163 22.22 10.40 -1.44
C VAL A 163 20.93 9.63 -1.26
N ILE A 164 21.02 8.41 -0.76
CA ILE A 164 19.88 7.61 -0.31
C ILE A 164 19.86 7.66 1.23
N VAL A 165 18.71 8.00 1.80
CA VAL A 165 18.44 7.86 3.25
C VAL A 165 17.36 6.81 3.41
N ARG A 166 17.58 5.83 4.29
CA ARG A 166 16.56 4.80 4.50
C ARG A 166 16.52 4.27 5.92
N VAL A 167 15.30 4.03 6.39
CA VAL A 167 15.08 3.31 7.63
C VAL A 167 15.68 1.90 7.53
N ASN A 168 16.42 1.48 8.56
CA ASN A 168 17.11 0.20 8.58
C ASN A 168 16.17 -0.95 8.97
N ASP A 169 15.17 -1.21 8.12
CA ASP A 169 14.29 -2.37 8.24
C ASP A 169 14.02 -2.98 6.84
N ILE A 170 13.09 -3.93 6.75
CA ILE A 170 12.79 -4.59 5.47
C ILE A 170 12.13 -3.65 4.46
N TYR A 171 11.40 -2.62 4.91
CA TYR A 171 10.82 -1.61 4.05
C TYR A 171 11.92 -0.75 3.42
N GLY A 172 12.76 -0.13 4.25
CA GLY A 172 13.85 0.71 3.77
C GLY A 172 14.82 -0.03 2.86
N ARG A 173 15.15 -1.30 3.20
CA ARG A 173 16.01 -2.14 2.36
C ARG A 173 15.37 -2.56 1.04
N SER A 174 14.06 -2.81 1.00
CA SER A 174 13.38 -3.18 -0.26
C SER A 174 13.32 -1.99 -1.22
N VAL A 175 12.91 -0.83 -0.73
CA VAL A 175 12.82 0.38 -1.55
C VAL A 175 14.21 0.86 -1.96
N GLY A 176 15.10 1.09 -0.99
CA GLY A 176 16.46 1.56 -1.24
C GLY A 176 17.29 0.58 -2.08
N GLY A 177 17.06 -0.73 -1.93
CA GLY A 177 17.67 -1.74 -2.81
C GLY A 177 17.23 -1.62 -4.27
N GLY A 178 15.96 -1.29 -4.51
CA GLY A 178 15.44 -0.95 -5.83
C GLY A 178 16.07 0.34 -6.40
N GLU A 179 16.26 1.34 -5.54
CA GLU A 179 16.95 2.59 -5.90
C GLU A 179 18.41 2.34 -6.28
N GLU A 180 19.16 1.66 -5.41
CA GLU A 180 20.58 1.33 -5.66
C GLU A 180 20.77 0.51 -6.94
N SER A 181 19.95 -0.54 -7.12
CA SER A 181 20.06 -1.43 -8.28
C SER A 181 19.84 -0.68 -9.59
N LEU A 182 18.76 0.10 -9.72
CA LEU A 182 18.48 0.82 -10.96
C LEU A 182 19.43 2.00 -11.16
N ALA A 183 19.84 2.69 -10.11
CA ALA A 183 20.85 3.74 -10.20
C ALA A 183 22.17 3.20 -10.77
N HIS A 184 22.61 2.04 -10.29
CA HIS A 184 23.78 1.33 -10.82
C HIS A 184 23.60 1.02 -12.32
N ASP A 185 22.47 0.42 -12.71
CA ASP A 185 22.19 0.03 -14.09
C ASP A 185 22.18 1.22 -15.06
N LEU A 186 21.73 2.41 -14.59
CA LEU A 186 21.65 3.64 -15.35
C LEU A 186 22.88 4.54 -15.21
N GLY A 187 23.90 4.14 -14.43
CA GLY A 187 25.11 4.92 -14.19
C GLY A 187 24.89 6.20 -13.38
N ILE A 188 23.85 6.28 -12.56
CA ILE A 188 23.61 7.38 -11.63
C ILE A 188 24.52 7.21 -10.41
N HIS A 189 25.25 8.28 -10.05
CA HIS A 189 26.23 8.24 -8.98
C HIS A 189 25.57 8.41 -7.59
N VAL A 190 25.30 7.30 -6.91
CA VAL A 190 24.95 7.29 -5.48
C VAL A 190 26.23 7.51 -4.67
N VAL A 191 26.33 8.65 -4.02
CA VAL A 191 27.54 9.06 -3.29
C VAL A 191 27.54 8.57 -1.84
N ASP A 192 26.35 8.35 -1.27
CA ASP A 192 26.20 7.80 0.08
C ASP A 192 24.84 7.10 0.24
N VAL A 193 24.82 6.09 1.13
CA VAL A 193 23.61 5.40 1.59
C VAL A 193 23.59 5.47 3.11
N ILE A 194 22.60 6.16 3.66
CA ILE A 194 22.47 6.42 5.10
C ILE A 194 21.38 5.54 5.67
N ASP A 195 21.78 4.42 6.28
CA ASP A 195 20.86 3.58 7.06
C ASP A 195 20.70 4.16 8.47
N TYR A 196 19.48 4.28 8.97
CA TYR A 196 19.22 4.73 10.33
C TYR A 196 18.19 3.86 11.07
N ASP A 197 18.32 3.79 12.40
CA ASP A 197 17.33 3.15 13.27
C ASP A 197 16.32 4.21 13.75
N PRO A 198 15.02 4.08 13.44
CA PRO A 198 14.02 5.09 13.78
C PRO A 198 13.80 5.27 15.28
N ARG A 199 14.32 4.35 16.12
CA ARG A 199 14.19 4.43 17.59
C ARG A 199 15.26 5.33 18.22
N VAL A 200 16.38 5.55 17.53
CA VAL A 200 17.56 6.23 18.08
C VAL A 200 18.21 7.20 17.06
N TYR A 201 17.53 7.57 15.99
CA TYR A 201 18.06 8.45 14.95
C TYR A 201 18.21 9.89 15.44
N ASP A 202 19.19 10.58 14.89
CA ASP A 202 19.40 12.02 15.06
C ASP A 202 19.19 12.71 13.71
N PRO A 203 18.05 13.40 13.49
CA PRO A 203 17.76 14.04 12.21
C PRO A 203 18.77 15.16 11.88
N ALA A 204 19.34 15.84 12.89
CA ALA A 204 20.32 16.89 12.64
C ALA A 204 21.67 16.31 12.16
N ALA A 205 22.09 15.18 12.70
CA ALA A 205 23.29 14.47 12.26
C ALA A 205 23.11 13.89 10.84
N ILE A 206 21.94 13.33 10.53
CA ILE A 206 21.61 12.85 9.17
C ILE A 206 21.67 14.02 8.18
N ALA A 207 21.02 15.14 8.48
CA ALA A 207 21.03 16.32 7.61
C ALA A 207 22.44 16.88 7.41
N ALA A 208 23.28 16.93 8.46
CA ALA A 208 24.68 17.35 8.35
C ALA A 208 25.51 16.42 7.45
N ARG A 209 25.28 15.10 7.52
CA ARG A 209 25.93 14.11 6.64
C ARG A 209 25.53 14.32 5.18
N ILE A 210 24.22 14.47 4.91
CA ILE A 210 23.71 14.81 3.56
C ILE A 210 24.35 16.09 3.05
N ALA A 211 24.42 17.15 3.89
CA ALA A 211 25.04 18.43 3.51
C ALA A 211 26.53 18.28 3.14
N SER A 212 27.28 17.42 3.86
CA SER A 212 28.70 17.18 3.59
C SER A 212 28.93 16.51 2.24
N ASP A 213 28.00 15.67 1.81
CA ASP A 213 28.06 14.94 0.53
C ASP A 213 27.67 15.80 -0.66
N ARG A 214 27.04 16.96 -0.42
CA ARG A 214 26.61 17.91 -1.44
C ARG A 214 25.89 17.24 -2.61
N PRO A 215 24.80 16.50 -2.35
CA PRO A 215 24.05 15.82 -3.42
C PRO A 215 23.24 16.82 -4.25
N ASP A 216 22.97 16.45 -5.49
CA ASP A 216 21.96 17.12 -6.31
C ASP A 216 20.54 16.63 -5.95
N PHE A 217 20.42 15.34 -5.70
CA PHE A 217 19.15 14.70 -5.35
C PHE A 217 19.24 13.90 -4.05
N LEU A 218 18.14 13.91 -3.33
CA LEU A 218 17.91 13.04 -2.17
C LEU A 218 16.81 12.05 -2.51
N TRP A 219 17.04 10.75 -2.26
CA TRP A 219 16.00 9.72 -2.20
C TRP A 219 15.85 9.29 -0.74
N ASP A 220 14.62 9.38 -0.21
CA ASP A 220 14.37 9.19 1.22
C ASP A 220 13.28 8.15 1.46
N VAL A 221 13.61 7.11 2.21
CA VAL A 221 12.71 6.01 2.56
C VAL A 221 12.52 5.99 4.07
N SER A 222 11.52 6.73 4.53
CA SER A 222 11.25 6.95 5.95
C SER A 222 9.78 6.68 6.30
N TYR A 223 9.50 6.47 7.59
CA TYR A 223 8.14 6.58 8.12
C TYR A 223 7.81 8.05 8.42
N LEU A 224 6.54 8.32 8.78
CA LEU A 224 6.03 9.70 8.85
C LEU A 224 6.83 10.60 9.81
N ASP A 225 7.08 10.14 11.04
CA ASP A 225 7.71 10.97 12.07
C ASP A 225 9.18 11.26 11.77
N ASP A 226 9.92 10.25 11.36
CA ASP A 226 11.32 10.35 11.00
C ASP A 226 11.54 11.12 9.69
N GLY A 227 10.74 10.86 8.65
CA GLY A 227 10.79 11.60 7.39
C GLY A 227 10.50 13.10 7.58
N VAL A 228 9.50 13.45 8.41
CA VAL A 228 9.25 14.85 8.79
C VAL A 228 10.44 15.43 9.55
N GLY A 229 10.99 14.69 10.52
CA GLY A 229 12.14 15.14 11.33
C GLY A 229 13.38 15.40 10.49
N ILE A 230 13.73 14.46 9.60
CA ILE A 230 14.87 14.59 8.68
C ILE A 230 14.66 15.79 7.74
N TRP A 231 13.48 15.92 7.14
CA TRP A 231 13.20 17.02 6.24
C TRP A 231 13.22 18.38 6.94
N GLN A 232 12.70 18.50 8.16
CA GLN A 232 12.81 19.71 8.98
C GLN A 232 14.27 20.07 9.28
N ALA A 233 15.11 19.08 9.58
CA ALA A 233 16.54 19.31 9.83
C ALA A 233 17.26 19.81 8.57
N LEU A 234 16.94 19.25 7.39
CA LEU A 234 17.48 19.72 6.11
C LEU A 234 17.12 21.19 5.84
N LEU A 235 15.85 21.55 6.06
CA LEU A 235 15.39 22.94 5.92
C LEU A 235 16.09 23.87 6.91
N SER A 236 16.18 23.46 8.18
CA SER A 236 16.80 24.29 9.25
C SER A 236 18.30 24.52 9.03
N GLN A 237 18.99 23.56 8.42
CA GLN A 237 20.42 23.67 8.10
C GLN A 237 20.68 24.31 6.72
N GLY A 238 19.62 24.69 5.99
CA GLY A 238 19.73 25.30 4.67
C GLY A 238 20.38 24.38 3.62
N VAL A 239 20.16 23.06 3.72
CA VAL A 239 20.71 22.09 2.78
C VAL A 239 20.10 22.32 1.39
N SER A 240 20.97 22.61 0.41
CA SER A 240 20.54 22.88 -0.96
C SER A 240 20.46 21.59 -1.76
N LEU A 241 19.26 21.28 -2.24
CA LEU A 241 18.97 20.15 -3.13
C LEU A 241 18.33 20.68 -4.42
N LYS A 242 18.55 19.99 -5.52
CA LYS A 242 17.83 20.25 -6.80
C LYS A 242 16.52 19.50 -6.88
N GLY A 243 16.39 18.36 -6.18
CA GLY A 243 15.19 17.61 -6.02
C GLY A 243 15.28 16.63 -4.85
N ALA A 244 14.12 16.32 -4.28
CA ALA A 244 13.99 15.30 -3.24
C ALA A 244 12.77 14.42 -3.56
N ILE A 245 12.97 13.13 -3.57
CA ILE A 245 11.92 12.14 -3.79
C ILE A 245 11.89 11.23 -2.58
N GLY A 246 10.80 11.32 -1.82
CA GLY A 246 10.54 10.32 -0.79
C GLY A 246 9.73 9.15 -1.33
N THR A 247 9.68 8.06 -0.61
CA THR A 247 8.92 6.88 -1.04
C THR A 247 7.97 6.45 0.05
N SER A 248 6.70 6.26 -0.34
CA SER A 248 5.63 5.68 0.51
C SER A 248 5.57 6.29 1.93
N SER A 249 4.89 5.68 2.82
CA SER A 249 4.75 5.84 4.30
C SER A 249 4.89 7.24 4.92
N ALA A 250 5.87 8.08 4.53
CA ALA A 250 6.03 9.45 5.00
C ALA A 250 5.57 10.46 3.96
N PHE A 251 6.25 10.47 2.83
CA PHE A 251 6.19 11.55 1.84
C PHE A 251 4.86 11.62 1.07
N CYS A 252 4.13 10.48 1.02
CA CYS A 252 2.81 10.41 0.42
C CYS A 252 1.66 10.81 1.37
N MET A 253 1.94 10.92 2.68
CA MET A 253 0.90 11.17 3.67
C MET A 253 0.54 12.65 3.73
N PRO A 254 -0.75 13.03 3.75
CA PRO A 254 -1.17 14.42 3.95
C PRO A 254 -0.56 15.05 5.21
N ALA A 255 -0.36 14.25 6.27
CA ALA A 255 0.27 14.69 7.51
C ALA A 255 1.72 15.17 7.33
N PHE A 256 2.47 14.63 6.36
CA PHE A 256 3.80 15.13 6.00
C PHE A 256 3.74 16.60 5.57
N SER A 257 2.89 16.88 4.58
CA SER A 257 2.74 18.24 4.08
C SER A 257 2.13 19.20 5.11
N GLN A 258 1.14 18.74 5.89
CA GLN A 258 0.51 19.55 6.92
C GLN A 258 1.50 19.95 8.03
N ARG A 259 2.36 19.03 8.48
CA ARG A 259 3.36 19.27 9.54
C ARG A 259 4.50 20.19 9.08
N LEU A 260 4.88 20.10 7.81
CA LEU A 260 5.97 20.90 7.23
C LEU A 260 5.49 22.22 6.63
N GLY A 261 4.18 22.36 6.40
CA GLY A 261 3.62 23.56 5.78
C GLY A 261 4.27 23.83 4.42
N LYS A 262 4.65 25.07 4.16
CA LYS A 262 5.31 25.47 2.90
C LYS A 262 6.63 24.73 2.63
N GLY A 263 7.28 24.18 3.66
CA GLY A 263 8.52 23.42 3.50
C GLY A 263 8.36 22.09 2.76
N SER A 264 7.14 21.61 2.59
CA SER A 264 6.87 20.40 1.79
C SER A 264 6.72 20.68 0.28
N ILE A 265 6.44 21.94 -0.10
CA ILE A 265 6.12 22.28 -1.50
C ILE A 265 7.33 22.00 -2.39
N GLY A 266 7.09 21.27 -3.50
CA GLY A 266 8.13 20.86 -4.44
C GLY A 266 8.72 19.48 -4.16
N VAL A 267 8.50 18.90 -2.97
CA VAL A 267 8.95 17.56 -2.63
C VAL A 267 8.13 16.51 -3.38
N TYR A 268 8.82 15.52 -3.95
CA TYR A 268 8.19 14.42 -4.67
C TYR A 268 7.95 13.21 -3.75
N ALA A 269 6.99 12.38 -4.15
CA ALA A 269 6.72 11.09 -3.53
C ALA A 269 6.51 10.01 -4.60
N ALA A 270 7.35 8.98 -4.60
CA ALA A 270 7.15 7.79 -5.42
C ALA A 270 6.31 6.79 -4.62
N ASP A 271 5.09 6.49 -5.08
CA ASP A 271 4.18 5.60 -4.37
C ASP A 271 3.12 4.97 -5.29
N LYS A 272 2.21 4.25 -4.66
CA LYS A 272 0.95 3.83 -5.26
C LYS A 272 0.12 5.07 -5.62
N PRO A 273 -0.69 5.02 -6.68
CA PRO A 273 -1.62 6.13 -6.96
C PRO A 273 -2.66 6.31 -5.85
N ASP A 274 -3.02 7.54 -5.57
CA ASP A 274 -4.20 7.89 -4.76
C ASP A 274 -5.49 7.93 -5.60
N GLY A 275 -6.56 8.46 -5.03
CA GLY A 275 -7.83 8.65 -5.72
C GLY A 275 -7.88 9.87 -6.66
N GLU A 276 -6.85 10.72 -6.66
CA GLU A 276 -6.79 11.98 -7.41
C GLU A 276 -5.98 11.88 -8.72
N ILE A 277 -5.87 10.69 -9.30
CA ILE A 277 -5.21 10.47 -10.60
C ILE A 277 -6.03 11.02 -11.76
N SER A 278 -5.38 11.22 -12.90
CA SER A 278 -6.06 11.54 -14.14
C SER A 278 -7.10 10.47 -14.50
N LEU A 279 -8.33 10.89 -14.75
CA LEU A 279 -9.40 9.99 -15.19
C LEU A 279 -9.09 9.32 -16.55
N ALA A 280 -8.09 9.81 -17.30
CA ALA A 280 -7.60 9.16 -18.51
C ALA A 280 -6.91 7.82 -18.23
N ALA A 281 -6.37 7.62 -17.03
CA ALA A 281 -5.81 6.33 -16.58
C ALA A 281 -6.87 5.26 -16.28
N LEU A 282 -8.14 5.63 -16.21
CA LEU A 282 -9.23 4.74 -15.85
C LEU A 282 -10.08 4.35 -17.05
N SER A 283 -10.44 3.08 -17.13
CA SER A 283 -11.49 2.58 -18.01
C SER A 283 -12.88 3.12 -17.58
N PRO A 284 -13.93 2.95 -18.38
CA PRO A 284 -15.28 3.26 -17.95
C PRO A 284 -15.68 2.50 -16.66
N ALA A 285 -15.28 1.25 -16.52
CA ALA A 285 -15.53 0.45 -15.33
C ALA A 285 -14.79 0.99 -14.10
N GLY A 286 -13.49 1.31 -14.25
CA GLY A 286 -12.68 1.91 -13.19
C GLY A 286 -13.23 3.27 -12.72
N LYS A 287 -13.72 4.11 -13.64
CA LYS A 287 -14.38 5.39 -13.28
C LYS A 287 -15.66 5.19 -12.47
N ALA A 288 -16.50 4.25 -12.90
CA ALA A 288 -17.72 3.93 -12.16
C ALA A 288 -17.41 3.39 -10.76
N LEU A 289 -16.43 2.49 -10.66
CA LEU A 289 -15.98 1.94 -9.39
C LEU A 289 -15.37 3.02 -8.47
N LEU A 290 -14.57 3.95 -8.99
CA LEU A 290 -14.01 5.06 -8.23
C LEU A 290 -15.11 5.94 -7.61
N ALA A 291 -16.18 6.23 -8.36
CA ALA A 291 -17.30 7.01 -7.84
C ALA A 291 -18.00 6.31 -6.66
N GLN A 292 -18.18 4.98 -6.76
CA GLN A 292 -18.76 4.17 -5.68
C GLN A 292 -17.83 4.07 -4.47
N ALA A 293 -16.53 3.86 -4.71
CA ALA A 293 -15.50 3.80 -3.68
C ALA A 293 -15.47 5.09 -2.85
N ARG A 294 -15.43 6.25 -3.51
CA ARG A 294 -15.46 7.56 -2.85
C ARG A 294 -16.75 7.77 -2.04
N SER A 295 -17.90 7.35 -2.58
CA SER A 295 -19.18 7.45 -1.88
C SER A 295 -19.19 6.59 -0.61
N ALA A 296 -18.80 5.32 -0.70
CA ALA A 296 -18.76 4.40 0.43
C ALA A 296 -17.73 4.84 1.49
N TYR A 297 -16.54 5.26 1.06
CA TYR A 297 -15.51 5.76 1.96
C TYR A 297 -15.97 7.00 2.74
N ARG A 298 -16.55 7.98 2.05
CA ARG A 298 -17.09 9.19 2.68
C ARG A 298 -18.21 8.86 3.66
N ALA A 299 -19.10 7.95 3.31
CA ALA A 299 -20.17 7.51 4.22
C ALA A 299 -19.62 6.83 5.48
N GLY A 300 -18.54 6.06 5.36
CA GLY A 300 -17.94 5.33 6.48
C GLY A 300 -17.01 6.16 7.36
N THR A 301 -16.38 7.22 6.83
CA THR A 301 -15.34 7.99 7.54
C THR A 301 -15.70 9.43 7.81
N GLY A 302 -16.64 9.99 7.05
CA GLY A 302 -16.92 11.44 7.02
C GLY A 302 -15.81 12.26 6.33
N GLY A 303 -14.70 11.63 5.91
CA GLY A 303 -13.60 12.30 5.22
C GLY A 303 -13.92 12.56 3.75
N PRO A 304 -13.40 13.66 3.16
CA PRO A 304 -13.74 14.03 1.79
C PRO A 304 -13.07 13.14 0.74
N GLU A 305 -11.83 12.76 0.92
CA GLU A 305 -11.00 12.11 -0.11
C GLU A 305 -10.32 10.83 0.39
N MET A 306 -10.08 9.91 -0.53
CA MET A 306 -9.35 8.67 -0.27
C MET A 306 -7.84 8.92 -0.41
N THR A 307 -7.14 8.82 0.68
CA THR A 307 -5.66 8.86 0.72
C THR A 307 -5.04 7.63 0.04
N ILE A 308 -3.73 7.66 -0.22
CA ILE A 308 -3.01 6.52 -0.80
C ILE A 308 -3.25 5.22 0.00
N PRO A 309 -3.14 5.18 1.36
CA PRO A 309 -3.49 3.98 2.12
C PRO A 309 -4.95 3.55 1.95
N ALA A 310 -5.88 4.50 1.93
CA ALA A 310 -7.30 4.20 1.74
C ALA A 310 -7.59 3.59 0.37
N VAL A 311 -6.97 4.11 -0.69
CA VAL A 311 -7.07 3.55 -2.05
C VAL A 311 -6.45 2.17 -2.13
N ALA A 312 -5.28 1.95 -1.52
CA ALA A 312 -4.62 0.65 -1.47
C ALA A 312 -5.51 -0.39 -0.76
N GLY A 313 -6.06 -0.03 0.40
CA GLY A 313 -7.00 -0.87 1.15
C GLY A 313 -8.27 -1.18 0.35
N PHE A 314 -8.81 -0.19 -0.38
CA PHE A 314 -9.97 -0.41 -1.25
C PHE A 314 -9.64 -1.37 -2.40
N VAL A 315 -8.55 -1.16 -3.12
CA VAL A 315 -8.15 -2.04 -4.24
C VAL A 315 -7.93 -3.48 -3.75
N GLY A 316 -7.23 -3.64 -2.63
CA GLY A 316 -7.03 -4.95 -2.00
C GLY A 316 -8.33 -5.59 -1.58
N GLY A 317 -9.17 -4.87 -0.85
CA GLY A 317 -10.48 -5.35 -0.38
C GLY A 317 -11.43 -5.67 -1.54
N TRP A 318 -11.56 -4.77 -2.51
CA TRP A 318 -12.41 -4.98 -3.68
C TRP A 318 -11.99 -6.23 -4.48
N THR A 319 -10.69 -6.35 -4.77
CA THR A 319 -10.17 -7.52 -5.46
C THR A 319 -10.50 -8.81 -4.69
N PHE A 320 -10.34 -8.80 -3.37
CA PHE A 320 -10.63 -9.95 -2.53
C PHE A 320 -12.13 -10.29 -2.51
N PHE A 321 -13.00 -9.32 -2.26
CA PHE A 321 -14.43 -9.55 -2.11
C PHE A 321 -15.10 -9.85 -3.46
N GLU A 322 -14.81 -9.06 -4.49
CA GLU A 322 -15.48 -9.14 -5.79
C GLU A 322 -14.84 -10.17 -6.72
N ASN A 323 -13.50 -10.20 -6.81
CA ASN A 323 -12.82 -11.01 -7.82
C ASN A 323 -12.32 -12.36 -7.28
N VAL A 324 -12.26 -12.54 -5.95
CA VAL A 324 -11.85 -13.80 -5.34
C VAL A 324 -13.01 -14.51 -4.68
N LEU A 325 -13.59 -13.95 -3.60
CA LEU A 325 -14.62 -14.67 -2.83
C LEU A 325 -15.86 -15.01 -3.64
N SER A 326 -16.31 -14.10 -4.51
CA SER A 326 -17.48 -14.32 -5.36
C SER A 326 -17.28 -15.46 -6.38
N GLN A 327 -16.02 -15.78 -6.69
CA GLN A 327 -15.64 -16.77 -7.70
C GLN A 327 -15.35 -18.16 -7.12
N VAL A 328 -15.35 -18.33 -5.80
CA VAL A 328 -15.13 -19.64 -5.17
C VAL A 328 -16.40 -20.51 -5.29
N PRO A 329 -16.36 -21.60 -6.03
CA PRO A 329 -17.49 -22.52 -6.12
C PRO A 329 -17.49 -23.46 -4.90
N GLY A 330 -18.32 -23.21 -3.89
CA GLY A 330 -18.45 -24.10 -2.73
C GLY A 330 -17.83 -23.54 -1.44
N PRO A 331 -17.29 -24.40 -0.53
CA PRO A 331 -16.79 -23.95 0.76
C PRO A 331 -15.61 -23.00 0.62
N LEU A 332 -15.64 -21.90 1.40
CA LEU A 332 -14.55 -20.92 1.49
C LEU A 332 -13.48 -21.43 2.45
N THR A 333 -12.54 -22.19 1.91
CA THR A 333 -11.35 -22.66 2.62
C THR A 333 -10.12 -21.88 2.17
N PRO A 334 -9.01 -21.87 2.92
CA PRO A 334 -7.78 -21.22 2.47
C PRO A 334 -7.34 -21.67 1.08
N GLU A 335 -7.42 -22.96 0.77
CA GLU A 335 -7.01 -23.48 -0.54
C GLU A 335 -7.95 -23.07 -1.67
N THR A 336 -9.28 -23.09 -1.46
CA THR A 336 -10.22 -22.66 -2.50
C THR A 336 -10.10 -21.17 -2.80
N ILE A 337 -9.82 -20.35 -1.76
CA ILE A 337 -9.54 -18.93 -1.90
C ILE A 337 -8.21 -18.71 -2.65
N ARG A 338 -7.14 -19.44 -2.28
CA ARG A 338 -5.84 -19.38 -2.98
C ARG A 338 -5.98 -19.68 -4.47
N VAL A 339 -6.67 -20.77 -4.80
CA VAL A 339 -6.90 -21.17 -6.19
C VAL A 339 -7.71 -20.13 -6.97
N ALA A 340 -8.69 -19.49 -6.33
CA ALA A 340 -9.46 -18.41 -6.94
C ALA A 340 -8.59 -17.15 -7.13
N ALA A 341 -7.75 -16.81 -6.15
CA ALA A 341 -6.85 -15.67 -6.22
C ALA A 341 -5.89 -15.75 -7.42
N LEU A 342 -5.29 -16.93 -7.67
CA LEU A 342 -4.38 -17.14 -8.79
C LEU A 342 -5.06 -17.01 -10.18
N LYS A 343 -6.39 -16.96 -10.24
CA LYS A 343 -7.16 -16.76 -11.48
C LYS A 343 -7.60 -15.32 -11.69
N VAL A 344 -7.31 -14.44 -10.74
CA VAL A 344 -7.67 -13.00 -10.86
C VAL A 344 -7.00 -12.39 -12.08
N ASP A 345 -7.80 -11.75 -12.91
CA ASP A 345 -7.35 -11.06 -14.12
C ASP A 345 -8.15 -9.77 -14.32
N VAL A 346 -7.82 -8.75 -13.53
CA VAL A 346 -8.40 -7.40 -13.62
C VAL A 346 -7.54 -6.58 -14.59
N PRO A 347 -8.10 -6.06 -15.69
CA PRO A 347 -7.36 -5.25 -16.64
C PRO A 347 -6.79 -3.96 -16.02
N VAL A 348 -5.69 -3.46 -16.59
CA VAL A 348 -5.17 -2.13 -16.26
C VAL A 348 -6.23 -1.08 -16.60
N GLY A 349 -6.45 -0.15 -15.67
CA GLY A 349 -7.50 0.85 -15.76
C GLY A 349 -8.81 0.48 -15.08
N ASP A 350 -9.05 -0.80 -14.75
CA ASP A 350 -10.30 -1.24 -14.09
C ASP A 350 -10.22 -1.10 -12.56
N SER A 351 -9.03 -1.02 -11.97
CA SER A 351 -8.89 -0.65 -10.55
C SER A 351 -8.99 0.86 -10.37
N ILE A 352 -9.50 1.30 -9.20
CA ILE A 352 -9.74 2.74 -8.91
C ILE A 352 -8.46 3.58 -8.91
N ASN A 353 -7.30 2.97 -8.84
CA ASN A 353 -5.98 3.60 -8.91
C ASN A 353 -5.33 3.53 -10.30
N GLY A 354 -6.10 3.18 -11.34
CA GLY A 354 -5.61 3.08 -12.72
C GLY A 354 -4.78 1.82 -13.02
N GLY A 355 -4.40 1.03 -12.03
CA GLY A 355 -3.74 -0.27 -12.20
C GLY A 355 -4.72 -1.37 -12.60
N GLY A 356 -4.22 -2.58 -12.62
CA GLY A 356 -4.97 -3.82 -12.71
C GLY A 356 -4.51 -4.79 -11.63
N VAL A 357 -5.08 -6.01 -11.63
CA VAL A 357 -4.62 -7.07 -10.73
C VAL A 357 -4.49 -8.38 -11.49
N ARG A 358 -3.27 -8.91 -11.48
CA ARG A 358 -2.94 -10.26 -11.90
C ARG A 358 -1.78 -10.75 -11.05
N PHE A 359 -1.93 -11.87 -10.41
CA PHE A 359 -0.88 -12.44 -9.58
C PHE A 359 0.10 -13.28 -10.41
N GLY A 360 1.35 -13.33 -9.97
CA GLY A 360 2.33 -14.29 -10.48
C GLY A 360 1.82 -15.72 -10.34
N GLU A 361 2.22 -16.57 -11.29
CA GLU A 361 1.74 -17.94 -11.40
C GLU A 361 2.21 -18.81 -10.22
N ALA A 362 1.48 -19.87 -9.95
CA ALA A 362 1.84 -20.84 -8.92
C ALA A 362 3.25 -21.41 -9.16
N GLY A 363 4.10 -21.36 -8.15
CA GLY A 363 5.50 -21.83 -8.21
C GLY A 363 6.49 -20.82 -8.82
N ALA A 364 6.04 -19.67 -9.31
CA ALA A 364 6.92 -18.59 -9.74
C ALA A 364 7.52 -17.84 -8.54
N LEU A 365 8.64 -17.13 -8.76
CA LEU A 365 9.28 -16.34 -7.71
C LEU A 365 8.39 -15.17 -7.23
N ASP A 366 7.50 -14.70 -8.09
CA ASP A 366 6.53 -13.66 -7.84
C ASP A 366 5.12 -14.19 -7.60
N GLU A 367 4.96 -15.49 -7.26
CA GLU A 367 3.66 -16.05 -6.87
C GLU A 367 2.98 -15.16 -5.83
N GLY A 368 1.71 -14.84 -6.06
CA GLY A 368 0.93 -13.98 -5.17
C GLY A 368 1.25 -12.48 -5.23
N GLN A 369 2.28 -12.05 -5.97
CA GLN A 369 2.53 -10.64 -6.23
C GLN A 369 1.71 -10.13 -7.41
N ASN A 370 1.04 -8.99 -7.25
CA ASN A 370 0.36 -8.33 -8.36
C ASN A 370 1.37 -7.78 -9.37
N THR A 371 1.35 -8.31 -10.59
CA THR A 371 2.23 -7.93 -11.70
C THR A 371 1.71 -6.71 -12.50
N ARG A 372 0.50 -6.22 -12.20
CA ARG A 372 -0.14 -5.04 -12.82
C ARG A 372 -0.33 -3.88 -11.83
N ALA A 373 0.34 -3.92 -10.70
CA ALA A 373 0.26 -2.86 -9.73
C ALA A 373 0.82 -1.55 -10.29
N ALA A 374 0.06 -0.47 -10.15
CA ALA A 374 0.50 0.85 -10.58
C ALA A 374 1.43 1.49 -9.55
N ALA A 375 2.40 2.27 -10.06
CA ALA A 375 3.25 3.17 -9.29
C ALA A 375 3.32 4.53 -9.99
N VAL A 376 3.39 5.61 -9.22
CA VAL A 376 3.41 6.98 -9.74
C VAL A 376 4.42 7.82 -8.96
N VAL A 377 4.73 9.00 -9.48
CA VAL A 377 5.38 10.07 -8.72
C VAL A 377 4.38 11.21 -8.55
N GLY A 378 4.09 11.53 -7.31
CA GLY A 378 3.37 12.72 -6.90
C GLY A 378 4.32 13.84 -6.51
N GLN A 379 3.82 15.07 -6.45
CA GLN A 379 4.54 16.22 -5.93
C GLN A 379 3.62 17.09 -5.10
N TRP A 380 4.06 17.49 -3.92
CA TRP A 380 3.37 18.50 -3.14
C TRP A 380 3.47 19.85 -3.83
N GLN A 381 2.38 20.36 -4.38
CA GLN A 381 2.30 21.65 -5.07
C GLN A 381 1.65 22.73 -4.20
N GLY A 382 1.05 22.33 -3.10
CA GLY A 382 0.51 23.17 -2.04
C GLY A 382 0.49 22.39 -0.73
N VAL A 383 0.19 23.05 0.38
CA VAL A 383 0.01 22.39 1.67
C VAL A 383 -1.24 21.51 1.62
N GLY A 384 -1.04 20.20 1.73
CA GLY A 384 -2.12 19.22 1.59
C GLY A 384 -2.59 18.98 0.14
N ASP A 385 -1.92 19.58 -0.86
CA ASP A 385 -2.25 19.44 -2.28
C ASP A 385 -1.13 18.71 -3.02
N MET A 386 -1.29 17.41 -3.22
CA MET A 386 -0.39 16.57 -4.03
C MET A 386 -0.96 16.43 -5.44
N LYS A 387 -0.12 16.62 -6.45
CA LYS A 387 -0.44 16.32 -7.85
C LYS A 387 0.40 15.16 -8.34
N VAL A 388 -0.22 14.21 -9.02
CA VAL A 388 0.54 13.20 -9.76
C VAL A 388 1.20 13.88 -10.95
N VAL A 389 2.50 13.68 -11.12
CA VAL A 389 3.30 14.31 -12.16
C VAL A 389 3.92 13.29 -13.13
N PHE A 390 3.96 12.01 -12.76
CA PHE A 390 4.50 10.94 -13.59
C PHE A 390 3.90 9.57 -13.21
N PRO A 391 3.69 8.63 -14.18
CA PRO A 391 3.84 8.82 -15.64
C PRO A 391 2.72 9.70 -16.21
N PRO A 392 2.89 10.21 -17.44
CA PRO A 392 1.94 11.16 -18.05
C PRO A 392 0.48 10.70 -18.09
N ALA A 393 0.24 9.40 -18.23
CA ALA A 393 -1.13 8.85 -18.25
C ALA A 393 -1.90 9.08 -16.93
N TYR A 394 -1.18 9.19 -15.81
CA TYR A 394 -1.75 9.40 -14.47
C TYR A 394 -1.71 10.88 -14.03
N ALA A 395 -0.98 11.72 -14.77
CA ALA A 395 -0.65 13.07 -14.31
C ALA A 395 -1.88 13.97 -14.19
N THR A 396 -1.93 14.71 -13.08
CA THR A 396 -2.93 15.74 -12.75
C THR A 396 -2.31 17.13 -12.62
N GLY A 397 -0.98 17.22 -12.67
CA GLY A 397 -0.22 18.48 -12.61
C GLY A 397 1.09 18.39 -13.39
N THR A 398 1.70 19.57 -13.59
CA THR A 398 3.06 19.72 -14.13
C THR A 398 4.03 19.92 -12.96
N PRO A 399 5.24 19.34 -12.99
CA PRO A 399 6.21 19.54 -11.92
C PRO A 399 6.57 21.00 -11.69
N ILE A 400 6.70 21.39 -10.44
CA ILE A 400 7.24 22.68 -9.99
C ILE A 400 8.62 22.47 -9.37
N GLY A 401 9.48 23.53 -9.36
CA GLY A 401 10.77 23.45 -8.67
C GLY A 401 10.62 23.32 -7.15
N LEU A 402 11.65 22.80 -6.48
CA LEU A 402 11.75 22.92 -5.02
C LEU A 402 11.81 24.40 -4.65
N PRO A 403 11.05 24.85 -3.64
CA PRO A 403 11.24 26.18 -3.12
C PRO A 403 12.69 26.28 -2.60
N LYS A 404 13.40 27.35 -2.97
CA LYS A 404 14.66 27.65 -2.30
C LYS A 404 14.32 27.94 -0.83
N PRO A 405 15.08 27.38 0.13
CA PRO A 405 15.01 27.86 1.50
C PRO A 405 15.15 29.39 1.49
N ALA A 406 14.22 30.08 2.13
CA ALA A 406 14.24 31.54 2.21
C ALA A 406 15.38 32.01 3.12
#